data_1a309124ee322b7e48c45f4efc7c0d46
#
_entry.id   1a309124ee322b7e48c45f4efc7c0d46
#
_cell.length_a   1.000
_cell.length_b   1.000
_cell.length_c   1.000
_cell.angle_alpha   90.00
_cell.angle_beta   90.00
_cell.angle_gamma   90.00
#
_symmetry.space_group_name_H-M   'P 1'
#
loop_
_entity.id
_entity.type
_entity.pdbx_description
1 polymer ?
#
loop_
_entity_poly.entity_id
_entity_poly.type
_entity_poly.pdbx_seq_one_letter_code
_entity_poly.pdbx_strand_id
1 'polypeptide(L)'
;SQLIEQGGKVFLALPMAYIGNQMGGVAMGAAGALLGTTIVEGIALLYMILLYFRRRSRFDAIPQLAPEQNASTKRIAEQLMVIAIPITIGSCIVPLSQFIDSAMLVNRCVVSGLTHDAAVETYGVFSGVVIRLINIPTALSLAVSMSLVPAISSAWAVQDMDAVQRQTNLGLRFAFLIGLPCSVGMSVLSEQIFRFFYQGSLSEENIMTGSTLLMVSSLTVVLFTVVQATSSILQGVRKQRIPMYTLVAGVVCKIALNYTLVGIPGFNIHGAPISSLVCYTVSLVPNLYYVMKYTGTKFNWRDWLVRPGIATLAMGAAVCLMTRILPFSRLLTIGEVAVGIAVFVVTAIWTKALTKEDLNTFRRKRK
;
A
#
# COMPACT_ATOMS: atom_id res chain seq x y z
N SER A 1 -15.74 -11.05 -6.66
CA SER A 1 -15.04 -10.78 -7.94
C SER A 1 -13.53 -10.82 -7.80
N GLN A 2 -12.93 -10.16 -6.78
CA GLN A 2 -11.47 -10.09 -6.60
C GLN A 2 -10.76 -11.47 -6.54
N LEU A 3 -11.35 -12.47 -5.88
CA LEU A 3 -10.78 -13.81 -5.86
C LEU A 3 -10.74 -14.46 -7.25
N ILE A 4 -11.78 -14.25 -8.07
CA ILE A 4 -11.85 -14.75 -9.44
C ILE A 4 -10.82 -14.01 -10.30
N GLU A 5 -10.69 -12.71 -10.12
CA GLU A 5 -9.73 -11.88 -10.82
C GLU A 5 -8.27 -12.28 -10.50
N GLN A 6 -7.91 -12.35 -9.22
CA GLN A 6 -6.54 -12.70 -8.83
C GLN A 6 -6.19 -14.16 -9.15
N GLY A 7 -7.13 -15.09 -8.90
CA GLY A 7 -6.95 -16.49 -9.28
C GLY A 7 -6.85 -16.67 -10.80
N GLY A 8 -7.73 -16.01 -11.54
CA GLY A 8 -7.73 -16.06 -13.01
C GLY A 8 -6.42 -15.51 -13.61
N LYS A 9 -5.84 -14.45 -13.05
CA LYS A 9 -4.53 -13.92 -13.47
C LYS A 9 -3.43 -14.98 -13.36
N VAL A 10 -3.43 -15.76 -12.31
CA VAL A 10 -2.45 -16.85 -12.13
C VAL A 10 -2.69 -17.99 -13.15
N PHE A 11 -3.95 -18.40 -13.34
CA PHE A 11 -4.26 -19.58 -14.16
C PHE A 11 -4.38 -19.28 -15.67
N LEU A 12 -4.60 -18.03 -16.08
CA LEU A 12 -4.76 -17.66 -17.48
C LEU A 12 -3.66 -16.72 -17.98
N ALA A 13 -3.33 -15.65 -17.24
CA ALA A 13 -2.36 -14.67 -17.72
C ALA A 13 -0.92 -15.23 -17.74
N LEU A 14 -0.52 -16.03 -16.73
CA LEU A 14 0.82 -16.63 -16.72
C LEU A 14 1.03 -17.66 -17.88
N PRO A 15 0.13 -18.62 -18.14
CA PRO A 15 0.27 -19.51 -19.30
C PRO A 15 0.25 -18.76 -20.64
N MET A 16 -0.60 -17.74 -20.80
CA MET A 16 -0.63 -16.94 -22.02
C MET A 16 0.65 -16.13 -22.22
N ALA A 17 1.23 -15.60 -21.13
CA ALA A 17 2.54 -14.95 -21.17
C ALA A 17 3.65 -15.92 -21.60
N TYR A 18 3.64 -17.14 -21.06
CA TYR A 18 4.61 -18.18 -21.41
C TYR A 18 4.51 -18.61 -22.86
N ILE A 19 3.30 -18.89 -23.35
CA ILE A 19 3.05 -19.28 -24.76
C ILE A 19 3.46 -18.11 -25.68
N GLY A 20 3.05 -16.87 -25.37
CA GLY A 20 3.44 -15.70 -26.15
C GLY A 20 4.95 -15.52 -26.23
N ASN A 21 5.64 -15.72 -25.14
CA ASN A 21 7.11 -15.63 -25.11
C ASN A 21 7.79 -16.69 -25.99
N GLN A 22 7.23 -17.91 -26.07
CA GLN A 22 7.74 -18.94 -26.96
C GLN A 22 7.47 -18.65 -28.44
N MET A 23 6.36 -17.95 -28.75
CA MET A 23 5.95 -17.66 -30.13
C MET A 23 6.69 -16.47 -30.74
N GLY A 24 6.99 -15.44 -29.97
CA GLY A 24 7.55 -14.19 -30.50
C GLY A 24 8.41 -13.38 -29.52
N GLY A 25 9.00 -14.07 -28.52
CA GLY A 25 9.90 -13.44 -27.54
C GLY A 25 9.16 -12.57 -26.51
N VAL A 26 9.94 -11.74 -25.80
CA VAL A 26 9.48 -10.99 -24.62
C VAL A 26 8.28 -10.07 -24.93
N ALA A 27 8.24 -9.44 -26.10
CA ALA A 27 7.15 -8.56 -26.50
C ALA A 27 5.81 -9.31 -26.66
N MET A 28 5.83 -10.47 -27.31
CA MET A 28 4.64 -11.34 -27.44
C MET A 28 4.24 -11.95 -26.10
N GLY A 29 5.20 -12.26 -25.23
CA GLY A 29 4.95 -12.70 -23.86
C GLY A 29 4.21 -11.63 -23.04
N ALA A 30 4.63 -10.37 -23.14
CA ALA A 30 3.95 -9.25 -22.50
C ALA A 30 2.53 -9.04 -23.05
N ALA A 31 2.35 -9.11 -24.37
CA ALA A 31 1.02 -9.05 -25.00
C ALA A 31 0.11 -10.19 -24.53
N GLY A 32 0.63 -11.43 -24.44
CA GLY A 32 -0.09 -12.58 -23.92
C GLY A 32 -0.54 -12.39 -22.47
N ALA A 33 0.32 -11.85 -21.60
CA ALA A 33 -0.04 -11.52 -20.23
C ALA A 33 -1.19 -10.51 -20.15
N LEU A 34 -1.14 -9.45 -20.96
CA LEU A 34 -2.18 -8.42 -21.00
C LEU A 34 -3.52 -8.98 -21.55
N LEU A 35 -3.49 -9.77 -22.59
CA LEU A 35 -4.68 -10.45 -23.09
C LEU A 35 -5.29 -11.37 -22.04
N GLY A 36 -4.46 -12.16 -21.36
CA GLY A 36 -4.91 -13.03 -20.26
C GLY A 36 -5.59 -12.26 -19.13
N THR A 37 -5.04 -11.13 -18.70
CA THR A 37 -5.67 -10.27 -17.68
C THR A 37 -6.99 -9.71 -18.14
N THR A 38 -7.08 -9.22 -19.39
CA THR A 38 -8.31 -8.65 -19.95
C THR A 38 -9.44 -9.70 -20.03
N ILE A 39 -9.11 -10.93 -20.42
CA ILE A 39 -10.10 -12.03 -20.47
C ILE A 39 -10.61 -12.35 -19.07
N VAL A 40 -9.72 -12.41 -18.06
CA VAL A 40 -10.09 -12.67 -16.67
C VAL A 40 -11.01 -11.58 -16.11
N GLU A 41 -10.75 -10.31 -16.41
CA GLU A 41 -11.61 -9.19 -16.02
C GLU A 41 -13.00 -9.29 -16.68
N GLY A 42 -13.05 -9.71 -17.95
CA GLY A 42 -14.31 -10.01 -18.65
C GLY A 42 -15.10 -11.16 -17.98
N ILE A 43 -14.42 -12.22 -17.57
CA ILE A 43 -15.04 -13.35 -16.83
C ILE A 43 -15.56 -12.87 -15.45
N ALA A 44 -14.80 -12.05 -14.73
CA ALA A 44 -15.22 -11.49 -13.46
C ALA A 44 -16.46 -10.60 -13.61
N LEU A 45 -16.51 -9.78 -14.66
CA LEU A 45 -17.67 -8.95 -14.98
C LEU A 45 -18.90 -9.81 -15.29
N LEU A 46 -18.76 -10.83 -16.15
CA LEU A 46 -19.85 -11.75 -16.48
C LEU A 46 -20.38 -12.47 -15.24
N TYR A 47 -19.50 -12.92 -14.35
CA TYR A 47 -19.88 -13.52 -13.07
C TYR A 47 -20.70 -12.55 -12.20
N MET A 48 -20.31 -11.28 -12.13
CA MET A 48 -21.05 -10.26 -11.37
C MET A 48 -22.43 -10.00 -11.97
N ILE A 49 -22.55 -9.95 -13.30
CA ILE A 49 -23.81 -9.79 -14.01
C ILE A 49 -24.74 -10.98 -13.72
N LEU A 50 -24.23 -12.21 -13.82
CA LEU A 50 -25.00 -13.42 -13.51
C LEU A 50 -25.46 -13.46 -12.05
N LEU A 51 -24.60 -13.06 -11.10
CA LEU A 51 -24.99 -12.94 -9.70
C LEU A 51 -26.07 -11.89 -9.47
N TYR A 52 -26.00 -10.76 -10.15
CA TYR A 52 -27.03 -9.73 -10.07
C TYR A 52 -28.38 -10.27 -10.53
N PHE A 53 -28.46 -10.90 -11.70
CA PHE A 53 -29.70 -11.47 -12.19
C PHE A 53 -30.24 -12.59 -11.27
N ARG A 54 -29.37 -13.44 -10.74
CA ARG A 54 -29.76 -14.53 -9.80
C ARG A 54 -30.25 -14.02 -8.46
N ARG A 55 -29.78 -12.87 -8.00
CA ARG A 55 -30.15 -12.28 -6.70
C ARG A 55 -31.17 -11.14 -6.80
N ARG A 56 -31.58 -10.79 -7.98
CA ARG A 56 -32.51 -9.67 -8.23
C ARG A 56 -33.77 -9.76 -7.40
N SER A 57 -34.38 -10.93 -7.29
CA SER A 57 -35.58 -11.17 -6.47
C SER A 57 -35.38 -10.88 -4.96
N ARG A 58 -34.14 -10.97 -4.45
CA ARG A 58 -33.83 -10.61 -3.07
C ARG A 58 -33.73 -9.10 -2.88
N PHE A 59 -33.31 -8.36 -3.90
CA PHE A 59 -33.28 -6.90 -3.88
C PHE A 59 -34.69 -6.31 -3.99
N ASP A 60 -35.57 -6.96 -4.78
CA ASP A 60 -36.96 -6.55 -4.92
C ASP A 60 -37.80 -6.84 -3.65
N ALA A 61 -37.34 -7.76 -2.80
CA ALA A 61 -37.95 -8.10 -1.51
C ALA A 61 -37.56 -7.19 -0.33
N ILE A 62 -36.63 -6.24 -0.53
CA ILE A 62 -36.32 -5.23 0.50
C ILE A 62 -37.53 -4.31 0.59
N PRO A 63 -38.16 -4.13 1.80
CA PRO A 63 -39.28 -3.23 1.94
C PRO A 63 -38.86 -1.85 1.38
N GLN A 64 -39.54 -1.41 0.34
CA GLN A 64 -39.39 -0.05 -0.14
C GLN A 64 -39.85 0.83 1.03
N LEU A 65 -38.89 1.46 1.72
CA LEU A 65 -39.19 2.59 2.59
C LEU A 65 -40.10 3.52 1.79
N ALA A 66 -41.24 3.90 2.40
CA ALA A 66 -42.31 4.63 1.75
C ALA A 66 -41.80 5.62 0.71
N PRO A 67 -42.49 5.81 -0.42
CA PRO A 67 -42.05 6.66 -1.52
C PRO A 67 -42.08 8.13 -1.05
N GLU A 68 -41.20 8.48 -0.15
CA GLU A 68 -40.88 9.87 0.11
C GLU A 68 -40.06 10.35 -1.07
N GLN A 69 -40.80 11.03 -1.91
CA GLN A 69 -40.33 11.88 -2.99
C GLN A 69 -39.56 11.12 -4.09
N ASN A 70 -40.16 11.11 -5.25
CA ASN A 70 -39.54 10.82 -6.54
C ASN A 70 -38.19 11.56 -6.71
N ALA A 71 -37.16 11.01 -6.09
CA ALA A 71 -35.81 11.47 -6.38
C ALA A 71 -35.56 11.12 -7.84
N SER A 72 -35.65 12.14 -8.71
CA SER A 72 -35.38 12.00 -10.13
C SER A 72 -34.06 11.23 -10.26
N THR A 73 -34.01 10.24 -11.13
CA THR A 73 -32.79 9.46 -11.46
C THR A 73 -31.61 10.39 -11.70
N LYS A 74 -31.86 11.58 -12.27
CA LYS A 74 -30.88 12.63 -12.47
C LYS A 74 -30.29 13.15 -11.15
N ARG A 75 -31.10 13.37 -10.14
CA ARG A 75 -30.65 13.87 -8.82
C ARG A 75 -29.81 12.80 -8.08
N ILE A 76 -30.20 11.53 -8.19
CA ILE A 76 -29.42 10.42 -7.65
C ILE A 76 -28.08 10.31 -8.38
N ALA A 77 -28.06 10.40 -9.70
CA ALA A 77 -26.82 10.37 -10.50
C ALA A 77 -25.91 11.56 -10.15
N GLU A 78 -26.45 12.78 -10.00
CA GLU A 78 -25.66 13.95 -9.58
C GLU A 78 -25.03 13.74 -8.20
N GLN A 79 -25.76 13.22 -7.23
CA GLN A 79 -25.23 12.93 -5.89
C GLN A 79 -24.13 11.86 -5.92
N LEU A 80 -24.32 10.82 -6.72
CA LEU A 80 -23.31 9.78 -6.93
C LEU A 80 -22.04 10.35 -7.58
N MET A 81 -22.18 11.20 -8.60
CA MET A 81 -21.05 11.83 -9.27
C MET A 81 -20.26 12.77 -8.35
N VAL A 82 -20.94 13.55 -7.50
CA VAL A 82 -20.28 14.43 -6.52
C VAL A 82 -19.41 13.64 -5.53
N ILE A 83 -19.77 12.41 -5.21
CA ILE A 83 -18.99 11.53 -4.33
C ILE A 83 -17.92 10.77 -5.14
N ALA A 84 -18.30 10.23 -6.30
CA ALA A 84 -17.44 9.35 -7.09
C ALA A 84 -16.25 10.09 -7.70
N ILE A 85 -16.45 11.30 -8.24
CA ILE A 85 -15.38 12.07 -8.90
C ILE A 85 -14.18 12.32 -7.99
N PRO A 86 -14.31 12.86 -6.76
CA PRO A 86 -13.17 13.07 -5.88
C PRO A 86 -12.44 11.77 -5.49
N ILE A 87 -13.19 10.68 -5.29
CA ILE A 87 -12.62 9.37 -4.96
C ILE A 87 -11.83 8.82 -6.15
N THR A 88 -12.41 8.90 -7.36
CA THR A 88 -11.75 8.43 -8.60
C THR A 88 -10.48 9.24 -8.88
N ILE A 89 -10.54 10.57 -8.81
CA ILE A 89 -9.35 11.41 -8.96
C ILE A 89 -8.30 11.04 -7.93
N GLY A 90 -8.68 10.90 -6.65
CA GLY A 90 -7.78 10.48 -5.58
C GLY A 90 -7.12 9.12 -5.87
N SER A 91 -7.86 8.17 -6.42
CA SER A 91 -7.36 6.84 -6.77
C SER A 91 -6.43 6.85 -8.00
N CYS A 92 -6.63 7.78 -8.93
CA CYS A 92 -5.79 7.93 -10.13
C CYS A 92 -4.45 8.63 -9.85
N ILE A 93 -4.31 9.35 -8.75
CA ILE A 93 -3.10 10.14 -8.45
C ILE A 93 -1.86 9.25 -8.37
N VAL A 94 -1.94 8.10 -7.68
CA VAL A 94 -0.80 7.19 -7.51
C VAL A 94 -0.40 6.53 -8.82
N PRO A 95 -1.30 5.90 -9.60
CA PRO A 95 -0.97 5.38 -10.94
C PRO A 95 -0.40 6.44 -11.88
N LEU A 96 -0.96 7.65 -11.87
CA LEU A 96 -0.45 8.76 -12.69
C LEU A 96 0.97 9.16 -12.27
N SER A 97 1.23 9.22 -10.96
CA SER A 97 2.59 9.47 -10.45
C SER A 97 3.57 8.39 -10.90
N GLN A 98 3.18 7.11 -10.88
CA GLN A 98 4.01 6.00 -11.35
C GLN A 98 4.29 6.10 -12.86
N PHE A 99 3.30 6.51 -13.65
CA PHE A 99 3.48 6.76 -15.08
C PHE A 99 4.48 7.91 -15.34
N ILE A 100 4.36 9.02 -14.61
CA ILE A 100 5.32 10.14 -14.69
C ILE A 100 6.71 9.68 -14.27
N ASP A 101 6.82 8.89 -13.19
CA ASP A 101 8.09 8.32 -12.74
C ASP A 101 8.74 7.49 -13.86
N SER A 102 7.98 6.64 -14.55
CA SER A 102 8.51 5.78 -15.61
C SER A 102 9.09 6.57 -16.79
N ALA A 103 8.47 7.67 -17.17
CA ALA A 103 8.93 8.53 -18.24
C ALA A 103 10.12 9.41 -17.84
N MET A 104 10.16 9.83 -16.57
CA MET A 104 11.12 10.81 -16.09
C MET A 104 12.39 10.20 -15.53
N LEU A 105 12.29 9.14 -14.70
CA LEU A 105 13.44 8.62 -13.94
C LEU A 105 14.54 8.08 -14.85
N VAL A 106 14.22 7.34 -15.90
CA VAL A 106 15.19 6.82 -16.86
C VAL A 106 15.97 7.98 -17.51
N ASN A 107 15.27 8.99 -18.01
CA ASN A 107 15.90 10.15 -18.63
C ASN A 107 16.79 10.93 -17.65
N ARG A 108 16.37 11.06 -16.39
CA ARG A 108 17.17 11.75 -15.37
C ARG A 108 18.39 10.94 -14.94
N CYS A 109 18.31 9.61 -14.90
CA CYS A 109 19.46 8.73 -14.68
C CYS A 109 20.49 8.86 -15.81
N VAL A 110 20.07 9.03 -17.06
CA VAL A 110 21.00 9.30 -18.18
C VAL A 110 21.68 10.66 -17.99
N VAL A 111 20.94 11.70 -17.62
CA VAL A 111 21.51 13.03 -17.32
C VAL A 111 22.51 12.97 -16.16
N SER A 112 22.31 12.08 -15.18
CA SER A 112 23.26 11.90 -14.07
C SER A 112 24.54 11.14 -14.43
N GLY A 113 24.68 10.67 -15.69
CA GLY A 113 25.88 10.04 -16.21
C GLY A 113 25.80 8.54 -16.46
N LEU A 114 24.61 7.89 -16.27
CA LEU A 114 24.42 6.50 -16.64
C LEU A 114 24.21 6.35 -18.16
N THR A 115 24.62 5.22 -18.71
CA THR A 115 24.23 4.84 -20.08
C THR A 115 22.73 4.58 -20.12
N HIS A 116 22.10 4.69 -21.29
CA HIS A 116 20.67 4.45 -21.41
C HIS A 116 20.26 3.05 -20.93
N ASP A 117 21.04 2.03 -21.31
CA ASP A 117 20.77 0.64 -20.93
C ASP A 117 20.89 0.43 -19.41
N ALA A 118 21.93 0.98 -18.78
CA ALA A 118 22.10 0.95 -17.33
C ALA A 118 20.97 1.70 -16.59
N ALA A 119 20.50 2.82 -17.13
CA ALA A 119 19.39 3.58 -16.57
C ALA A 119 18.07 2.78 -16.64
N VAL A 120 17.79 2.11 -17.76
CA VAL A 120 16.61 1.24 -17.93
C VAL A 120 16.69 0.04 -16.99
N GLU A 121 17.85 -0.61 -16.87
CA GLU A 121 18.06 -1.76 -15.99
C GLU A 121 17.85 -1.36 -14.51
N THR A 122 18.49 -0.28 -14.07
CA THR A 122 18.35 0.23 -12.69
C THR A 122 16.92 0.63 -12.37
N TYR A 123 16.24 1.30 -13.30
CA TYR A 123 14.81 1.60 -13.14
C TYR A 123 13.97 0.33 -13.12
N GLY A 124 14.30 -0.68 -13.90
CA GLY A 124 13.66 -2.00 -13.90
C GLY A 124 13.76 -2.68 -12.53
N VAL A 125 14.95 -2.65 -11.91
CA VAL A 125 15.15 -3.16 -10.53
C VAL A 125 14.29 -2.37 -9.53
N PHE A 126 14.28 -1.04 -9.62
CA PHE A 126 13.50 -0.21 -8.72
C PHE A 126 11.99 -0.45 -8.87
N SER A 127 11.44 -0.33 -10.08
CA SER A 127 10.00 -0.43 -10.33
C SER A 127 9.49 -1.87 -10.31
N GLY A 128 10.28 -2.81 -10.83
CA GLY A 128 9.91 -4.21 -10.98
C GLY A 128 10.10 -5.03 -9.72
N VAL A 129 11.06 -4.68 -8.87
CA VAL A 129 11.42 -5.45 -7.68
C VAL A 129 11.11 -4.67 -6.41
N VAL A 130 11.77 -3.53 -6.20
CA VAL A 130 11.67 -2.77 -4.93
C VAL A 130 10.23 -2.35 -4.64
N ILE A 131 9.56 -1.71 -5.60
CA ILE A 131 8.18 -1.25 -5.41
C ILE A 131 7.23 -2.43 -5.16
N ARG A 132 7.44 -3.57 -5.82
CA ARG A 132 6.60 -4.76 -5.61
C ARG A 132 6.77 -5.36 -4.22
N LEU A 133 7.99 -5.41 -3.70
CA LEU A 133 8.26 -5.86 -2.34
C LEU A 133 7.59 -4.95 -1.30
N ILE A 134 7.66 -3.63 -1.49
CA ILE A 134 7.00 -2.64 -0.63
C ILE A 134 5.47 -2.78 -0.66
N ASN A 135 4.89 -3.18 -1.78
CA ASN A 135 3.45 -3.36 -1.90
C ASN A 135 2.89 -4.52 -1.05
N ILE A 136 3.72 -5.49 -0.64
CA ILE A 136 3.26 -6.62 0.19
C ILE A 136 2.73 -6.13 1.55
N PRO A 137 3.49 -5.41 2.39
CA PRO A 137 2.96 -4.90 3.66
C PRO A 137 1.89 -3.83 3.50
N THR A 138 1.94 -3.04 2.42
CA THR A 138 0.92 -2.00 2.17
C THR A 138 -0.45 -2.59 1.87
N ALA A 139 -0.52 -3.77 1.25
CA ALA A 139 -1.78 -4.49 1.02
C ALA A 139 -2.48 -4.88 2.33
N LEU A 140 -1.71 -5.29 3.35
CA LEU A 140 -2.27 -5.57 4.69
C LEU A 140 -2.86 -4.31 5.33
N SER A 141 -2.15 -3.20 5.24
CA SER A 141 -2.61 -1.91 5.74
C SER A 141 -3.88 -1.43 5.02
N LEU A 142 -3.96 -1.64 3.71
CA LEU A 142 -5.14 -1.30 2.91
C LEU A 142 -6.38 -2.05 3.40
N ALA A 143 -6.28 -3.35 3.70
CA ALA A 143 -7.40 -4.15 4.21
C ALA A 143 -7.93 -3.60 5.54
N VAL A 144 -7.04 -3.21 6.48
CA VAL A 144 -7.44 -2.57 7.73
C VAL A 144 -8.09 -1.21 7.47
N SER A 145 -7.47 -0.38 6.64
CA SER A 145 -7.94 0.96 6.29
C SER A 145 -9.33 0.94 5.65
N MET A 146 -9.60 0.01 4.73
CA MET A 146 -10.91 -0.16 4.12
C MET A 146 -12.00 -0.52 5.12
N SER A 147 -11.67 -1.23 6.20
CA SER A 147 -12.63 -1.57 7.26
C SER A 147 -13.00 -0.38 8.15
N LEU A 148 -12.15 0.65 8.22
CA LEU A 148 -12.40 1.86 9.00
C LEU A 148 -13.49 2.75 8.39
N VAL A 149 -13.59 2.79 7.06
CA VAL A 149 -14.55 3.67 6.38
C VAL A 149 -15.99 3.41 6.82
N PRO A 150 -16.55 2.16 6.72
CA PRO A 150 -17.91 1.90 7.17
C PRO A 150 -18.06 2.03 8.70
N ALA A 151 -17.05 1.65 9.49
CA ALA A 151 -17.11 1.75 10.94
C ALA A 151 -17.21 3.20 11.43
N ILE A 152 -16.43 4.09 10.83
CA ILE A 152 -16.45 5.53 11.17
C ILE A 152 -17.69 6.20 10.57
N SER A 153 -18.06 5.86 9.34
CA SER A 153 -19.22 6.47 8.67
C SER A 153 -20.53 6.15 9.40
N SER A 154 -20.71 4.94 9.92
CA SER A 154 -21.88 4.59 10.71
C SER A 154 -21.95 5.34 12.04
N ALA A 155 -20.83 5.46 12.76
CA ALA A 155 -20.76 6.21 14.02
C ALA A 155 -20.97 7.72 13.78
N TRP A 156 -20.37 8.24 12.70
CA TRP A 156 -20.52 9.64 12.30
C TRP A 156 -21.97 9.99 11.95
N ALA A 157 -22.69 9.09 11.28
CA ALA A 157 -24.08 9.32 10.88
C ALA A 157 -25.04 9.49 12.08
N VAL A 158 -24.76 8.78 13.20
CA VAL A 158 -25.54 8.89 14.45
C VAL A 158 -24.93 9.86 15.47
N GLN A 159 -23.91 10.62 15.08
CA GLN A 159 -23.22 11.61 15.92
C GLN A 159 -22.56 10.99 17.19
N ASP A 160 -22.26 9.69 17.18
CA ASP A 160 -21.52 9.02 18.27
C ASP A 160 -20.02 9.33 18.15
N MET A 161 -19.63 10.50 18.68
CA MET A 161 -18.24 10.97 18.61
C MET A 161 -17.29 10.09 19.42
N ASP A 162 -17.76 9.44 20.48
CA ASP A 162 -16.93 8.51 21.25
C ASP A 162 -16.58 7.26 20.43
N ALA A 163 -17.53 6.72 19.68
CA ALA A 163 -17.26 5.65 18.73
C ALA A 163 -16.34 6.09 17.61
N VAL A 164 -16.52 7.31 17.05
CA VAL A 164 -15.61 7.87 16.03
C VAL A 164 -14.19 7.96 16.57
N GLN A 165 -13.99 8.49 17.77
CA GLN A 165 -12.66 8.59 18.40
C GLN A 165 -12.04 7.22 18.66
N ARG A 166 -12.81 6.25 19.17
CA ARG A 166 -12.34 4.88 19.39
C ARG A 166 -11.87 4.24 18.09
N GLN A 167 -12.67 4.33 17.02
CA GLN A 167 -12.30 3.75 15.71
C GLN A 167 -11.08 4.45 15.10
N THR A 168 -11.00 5.79 15.22
CA THR A 168 -9.84 6.58 14.79
C THR A 168 -8.56 6.15 15.50
N ASN A 169 -8.61 6.04 16.84
CA ASN A 169 -7.47 5.59 17.64
C ASN A 169 -7.02 4.17 17.28
N LEU A 170 -7.97 3.25 17.11
CA LEU A 170 -7.68 1.89 16.68
C LEU A 170 -7.04 1.86 15.30
N GLY A 171 -7.60 2.60 14.34
CA GLY A 171 -7.07 2.65 12.98
C GLY A 171 -5.65 3.17 12.90
N LEU A 172 -5.35 4.28 13.57
CA LEU A 172 -4.00 4.84 13.60
C LEU A 172 -3.02 3.93 14.33
N ARG A 173 -3.43 3.34 15.45
CA ARG A 173 -2.60 2.37 16.19
C ARG A 173 -2.25 1.16 15.33
N PHE A 174 -3.21 0.58 14.59
CA PHE A 174 -2.94 -0.53 13.70
C PHE A 174 -2.06 -0.14 12.51
N ALA A 175 -2.22 1.08 11.98
CA ALA A 175 -1.35 1.57 10.90
C ALA A 175 0.13 1.62 11.35
N PHE A 176 0.41 2.11 12.55
CA PHE A 176 1.77 2.10 13.09
C PHE A 176 2.23 0.70 13.50
N LEU A 177 1.34 -0.13 14.05
CA LEU A 177 1.66 -1.50 14.48
C LEU A 177 2.04 -2.41 13.29
N ILE A 178 1.52 -2.16 12.11
CA ILE A 178 1.87 -2.86 10.87
C ILE A 178 3.03 -2.14 10.17
N GLY A 179 2.95 -0.82 10.03
CA GLY A 179 3.89 -0.04 9.25
C GLY A 179 5.31 -0.03 9.80
N LEU A 180 5.47 0.14 11.12
CA LEU A 180 6.79 0.22 11.75
C LEU A 180 7.60 -1.09 11.62
N PRO A 181 7.09 -2.26 12.04
CA PRO A 181 7.87 -3.50 11.94
C PRO A 181 8.15 -3.90 10.49
N CYS A 182 7.19 -3.70 9.58
CA CYS A 182 7.42 -3.97 8.18
C CYS A 182 8.49 -3.04 7.58
N SER A 183 8.45 -1.75 7.92
CA SER A 183 9.45 -0.78 7.48
C SER A 183 10.85 -1.13 7.95
N VAL A 184 11.03 -1.33 9.26
CA VAL A 184 12.35 -1.64 9.85
C VAL A 184 12.81 -3.04 9.45
N GLY A 185 11.91 -4.04 9.44
CA GLY A 185 12.25 -5.40 9.05
C GLY A 185 12.75 -5.48 7.60
N MET A 186 12.05 -4.83 6.66
CA MET A 186 12.48 -4.77 5.26
C MET A 186 13.77 -3.95 5.07
N SER A 187 13.96 -2.91 5.88
CA SER A 187 15.18 -2.10 5.83
C SER A 187 16.39 -2.92 6.29
N VAL A 188 16.30 -3.61 7.42
CA VAL A 188 17.40 -4.42 7.98
C VAL A 188 17.68 -5.67 7.14
N LEU A 189 16.64 -6.31 6.62
CA LEU A 189 16.75 -7.52 5.79
C LEU A 189 16.84 -7.23 4.30
N SER A 190 17.10 -5.99 3.88
CA SER A 190 17.03 -5.59 2.47
C SER A 190 17.93 -6.43 1.56
N GLU A 191 19.18 -6.67 1.95
CA GLU A 191 20.12 -7.49 1.20
C GLU A 191 19.71 -8.96 1.19
N GLN A 192 19.32 -9.51 2.35
CA GLN A 192 18.88 -10.90 2.47
C GLN A 192 17.62 -11.17 1.63
N ILE A 193 16.67 -10.23 1.59
CA ILE A 193 15.47 -10.32 0.76
C ILE A 193 15.84 -10.31 -0.72
N PHE A 194 16.73 -9.42 -1.15
CA PHE A 194 17.18 -9.38 -2.54
C PHE A 194 17.91 -10.65 -2.93
N ARG A 195 18.85 -11.13 -2.13
CA ARG A 195 19.57 -12.39 -2.37
C ARG A 195 18.62 -13.59 -2.36
N PHE A 196 17.64 -13.62 -1.44
CA PHE A 196 16.66 -14.71 -1.35
C PHE A 196 15.88 -14.91 -2.66
N PHE A 197 15.38 -13.83 -3.23
CA PHE A 197 14.52 -13.89 -4.43
C PHE A 197 15.31 -13.88 -5.75
N TYR A 198 16.43 -13.18 -5.80
CA TYR A 198 17.07 -12.81 -7.07
C TYR A 198 18.52 -13.26 -7.20
N GLN A 199 19.11 -13.95 -6.22
CA GLN A 199 20.45 -14.52 -6.35
C GLN A 199 20.48 -15.54 -7.49
N GLY A 200 21.34 -15.31 -8.48
CA GLY A 200 21.46 -16.11 -9.70
C GLY A 200 20.59 -15.62 -10.87
N SER A 201 19.71 -14.63 -10.65
CA SER A 201 18.88 -14.01 -11.70
C SER A 201 19.29 -12.57 -12.02
N LEU A 202 19.90 -11.89 -11.05
CA LEU A 202 20.43 -10.53 -11.21
C LEU A 202 21.95 -10.53 -10.98
N SER A 203 22.65 -9.56 -11.55
CA SER A 203 24.07 -9.31 -11.26
C SER A 203 24.25 -8.87 -9.80
N GLU A 204 25.45 -9.10 -9.24
CA GLU A 204 25.76 -8.66 -7.86
C GLU A 204 25.64 -7.15 -7.70
N GLU A 205 25.96 -6.37 -8.73
CA GLU A 205 25.78 -4.92 -8.75
C GLU A 205 24.30 -4.52 -8.61
N ASN A 206 23.42 -5.20 -9.34
CA ASN A 206 21.97 -4.97 -9.25
C ASN A 206 21.38 -5.43 -7.92
N ILE A 207 21.89 -6.50 -7.33
CA ILE A 207 21.51 -6.94 -5.99
C ILE A 207 21.89 -5.86 -4.96
N MET A 208 23.11 -5.33 -5.05
CA MET A 208 23.60 -4.30 -4.13
C MET A 208 22.81 -2.99 -4.28
N THR A 209 22.62 -2.54 -5.51
CA THR A 209 21.82 -1.34 -5.82
C THR A 209 20.38 -1.50 -5.37
N GLY A 210 19.75 -2.63 -5.71
CA GLY A 210 18.38 -2.95 -5.35
C GLY A 210 18.19 -3.07 -3.83
N SER A 211 19.13 -3.68 -3.12
CA SER A 211 19.07 -3.80 -1.64
C SER A 211 19.16 -2.43 -0.97
N THR A 212 20.05 -1.54 -1.45
CA THR A 212 20.16 -0.17 -0.94
C THR A 212 18.89 0.63 -1.22
N LEU A 213 18.32 0.49 -2.43
CA LEU A 213 17.05 1.10 -2.78
C LEU A 213 15.90 0.57 -1.89
N LEU A 214 15.86 -0.74 -1.62
CA LEU A 214 14.86 -1.34 -0.74
C LEU A 214 15.03 -0.84 0.69
N MET A 215 16.25 -0.74 1.19
CA MET A 215 16.54 -0.25 2.54
C MET A 215 15.96 1.15 2.78
N VAL A 216 16.17 2.08 1.86
CA VAL A 216 15.64 3.44 1.99
C VAL A 216 14.14 3.49 1.69
N SER A 217 13.70 2.79 0.63
CA SER A 217 12.29 2.78 0.22
C SER A 217 11.37 2.14 1.26
N SER A 218 11.86 1.17 2.04
CA SER A 218 11.06 0.53 3.08
C SER A 218 10.59 1.50 4.17
N LEU A 219 11.30 2.61 4.39
CA LEU A 219 10.87 3.68 5.30
C LEU A 219 9.58 4.36 4.83
N THR A 220 9.27 4.31 3.53
CA THR A 220 8.00 4.83 3.00
C THR A 220 6.80 4.01 3.46
N VAL A 221 6.99 2.74 3.85
CA VAL A 221 5.91 1.83 4.25
C VAL A 221 5.15 2.38 5.45
N VAL A 222 5.85 2.81 6.50
CA VAL A 222 5.18 3.36 7.69
C VAL A 222 4.42 4.64 7.36
N LEU A 223 5.00 5.54 6.56
CA LEU A 223 4.33 6.77 6.15
C LEU A 223 3.08 6.48 5.33
N PHE A 224 3.20 5.58 4.35
CA PHE A 224 2.10 5.19 3.47
C PHE A 224 0.96 4.51 4.25
N THR A 225 1.28 3.60 5.20
CA THR A 225 0.24 2.94 6.01
C THR A 225 -0.55 3.93 6.85
N VAL A 226 0.11 4.95 7.41
CA VAL A 226 -0.57 6.00 8.18
C VAL A 226 -1.34 6.95 7.27
N VAL A 227 -0.83 7.29 6.07
CA VAL A 227 -1.59 8.05 5.04
C VAL A 227 -2.85 7.31 4.63
N GLN A 228 -2.78 6.00 4.43
CA GLN A 228 -3.95 5.16 4.11
C GLN A 228 -5.00 5.17 5.23
N ALA A 229 -4.58 4.99 6.48
CA ALA A 229 -5.49 5.02 7.63
C ALA A 229 -6.15 6.41 7.78
N THR A 230 -5.36 7.49 7.74
CA THR A 230 -5.87 8.86 7.85
C THR A 230 -6.82 9.22 6.71
N SER A 231 -6.51 8.78 5.48
CA SER A 231 -7.39 8.96 4.31
C SER A 231 -8.73 8.25 4.50
N SER A 232 -8.71 7.00 5.00
CA SER A 232 -9.94 6.23 5.27
C SER A 232 -10.77 6.84 6.40
N ILE A 233 -10.14 7.38 7.45
CA ILE A 233 -10.81 8.09 8.52
C ILE A 233 -11.50 9.36 7.97
N LEU A 234 -10.78 10.15 7.18
CA LEU A 234 -11.33 11.37 6.55
C LEU A 234 -12.48 11.06 5.57
N GLN A 235 -12.39 9.94 4.85
CA GLN A 235 -13.51 9.46 4.03
C GLN A 235 -14.72 9.08 4.89
N GLY A 236 -14.51 8.39 6.00
CA GLY A 236 -15.56 8.02 6.96
C GLY A 236 -16.31 9.22 7.53
N VAL A 237 -15.64 10.34 7.79
CA VAL A 237 -16.25 11.60 8.24
C VAL A 237 -16.70 12.51 7.07
N ARG A 238 -16.83 11.97 5.87
CA ARG A 238 -17.27 12.67 4.63
C ARG A 238 -16.36 13.84 4.20
N LYS A 239 -15.07 13.77 4.49
CA LYS A 239 -14.07 14.79 4.13
C LYS A 239 -13.05 14.26 3.10
N GLN A 240 -13.50 13.43 2.16
CA GLN A 240 -12.66 12.75 1.14
C GLN A 240 -11.86 13.68 0.23
N ARG A 241 -12.23 14.96 0.12
CA ARG A 241 -11.47 15.95 -0.66
C ARG A 241 -10.11 16.28 -0.03
N ILE A 242 -9.99 16.18 1.29
CA ILE A 242 -8.75 16.54 2.00
C ILE A 242 -7.60 15.61 1.60
N PRO A 243 -7.71 14.27 1.76
CA PRO A 243 -6.62 13.37 1.36
C PRO A 243 -6.32 13.43 -0.15
N MET A 244 -7.30 13.75 -0.99
CA MET A 244 -7.06 14.00 -2.41
C MET A 244 -6.10 15.18 -2.62
N TYR A 245 -6.38 16.34 -2.03
CA TYR A 245 -5.53 17.53 -2.19
C TYR A 245 -4.14 17.35 -1.57
N THR A 246 -4.06 16.73 -0.39
CA THR A 246 -2.78 16.51 0.28
C THR A 246 -1.90 15.54 -0.50
N LEU A 247 -2.49 14.50 -1.12
CA LEU A 247 -1.78 13.56 -1.96
C LEU A 247 -1.31 14.21 -3.28
N VAL A 248 -2.15 15.06 -3.90
CA VAL A 248 -1.72 15.86 -5.08
C VAL A 248 -0.51 16.72 -4.73
N ALA A 249 -0.56 17.45 -3.62
CA ALA A 249 0.57 18.26 -3.16
C ALA A 249 1.82 17.42 -2.94
N GLY A 250 1.69 16.24 -2.30
CA GLY A 250 2.79 15.30 -2.12
C GLY A 250 3.39 14.83 -3.44
N VAL A 251 2.55 14.47 -4.42
CA VAL A 251 3.00 14.01 -5.75
C VAL A 251 3.70 15.13 -6.52
N VAL A 252 3.21 16.37 -6.45
CA VAL A 252 3.90 17.52 -7.06
C VAL A 252 5.30 17.71 -6.46
N CYS A 253 5.42 17.65 -5.13
CA CYS A 253 6.73 17.69 -4.46
C CYS A 253 7.63 16.52 -4.89
N LYS A 254 7.06 15.31 -5.01
CA LYS A 254 7.79 14.12 -5.46
C LYS A 254 8.35 14.29 -6.88
N ILE A 255 7.54 14.80 -7.82
CA ILE A 255 7.96 15.03 -9.20
C ILE A 255 9.11 16.05 -9.23
N ALA A 256 9.00 17.17 -8.51
CA ALA A 256 10.04 18.19 -8.43
C ALA A 256 11.36 17.63 -7.83
N LEU A 257 11.25 16.83 -6.77
CA LEU A 257 12.41 16.20 -6.13
C LEU A 257 13.02 15.09 -6.99
N ASN A 258 12.22 14.26 -7.65
CA ASN A 258 12.72 13.28 -8.60
C ASN A 258 13.50 13.94 -9.72
N TYR A 259 12.96 15.04 -10.28
CA TYR A 259 13.61 15.77 -11.35
C TYR A 259 14.98 16.31 -10.92
N THR A 260 15.10 16.85 -9.72
CA THR A 260 16.35 17.44 -9.20
C THR A 260 17.31 16.37 -8.69
N LEU A 261 16.89 15.50 -7.75
CA LEU A 261 17.77 14.56 -7.05
C LEU A 261 18.30 13.46 -7.97
N VAL A 262 17.45 12.89 -8.82
CA VAL A 262 17.86 11.79 -9.71
C VAL A 262 18.82 12.27 -10.81
N GLY A 263 18.77 13.57 -11.16
CA GLY A 263 19.69 14.17 -12.13
C GLY A 263 21.07 14.52 -11.57
N ILE A 264 21.31 14.37 -10.27
CA ILE A 264 22.62 14.67 -9.67
C ILE A 264 23.58 13.51 -9.92
N PRO A 265 24.77 13.76 -10.48
CA PRO A 265 25.81 12.74 -10.65
C PRO A 265 26.16 12.05 -9.31
N GLY A 266 26.22 10.71 -9.31
CA GLY A 266 26.49 9.92 -8.10
C GLY A 266 25.29 9.67 -7.20
N PHE A 267 24.18 10.40 -7.33
CA PHE A 267 22.96 10.15 -6.57
C PHE A 267 21.96 9.25 -7.34
N ASN A 268 21.82 9.50 -8.63
CA ASN A 268 21.08 8.68 -9.59
C ASN A 268 19.69 8.28 -9.07
N ILE A 269 19.29 7.02 -9.28
CA ILE A 269 18.00 6.45 -8.88
C ILE A 269 17.75 6.51 -7.36
N HIS A 270 18.78 6.66 -6.52
CA HIS A 270 18.65 6.76 -5.07
C HIS A 270 17.84 7.99 -4.61
N GLY A 271 17.68 8.99 -5.49
CA GLY A 271 16.77 10.12 -5.26
C GLY A 271 15.29 9.74 -5.21
N ALA A 272 14.87 8.68 -5.91
CA ALA A 272 13.46 8.29 -6.00
C ALA A 272 12.84 7.81 -4.67
N PRO A 273 13.51 6.99 -3.84
CA PRO A 273 13.03 6.70 -2.49
C PRO A 273 12.85 7.94 -1.61
N ILE A 274 13.79 8.88 -1.67
CA ILE A 274 13.76 10.10 -0.84
C ILE A 274 12.59 10.99 -1.25
N SER A 275 12.37 11.17 -2.56
CA SER A 275 11.21 11.93 -3.05
C SER A 275 9.89 11.29 -2.64
N SER A 276 9.82 9.95 -2.58
CA SER A 276 8.64 9.23 -2.10
C SER A 276 8.42 9.43 -0.60
N LEU A 277 9.48 9.45 0.22
CA LEU A 277 9.40 9.80 1.65
C LEU A 277 8.82 11.20 1.84
N VAL A 278 9.31 12.18 1.09
CA VAL A 278 8.79 13.56 1.15
C VAL A 278 7.33 13.61 0.71
N CYS A 279 6.96 12.93 -0.38
CA CYS A 279 5.58 12.85 -0.88
C CYS A 279 4.61 12.41 0.22
N TYR A 280 4.91 11.28 0.87
CA TYR A 280 4.03 10.76 1.92
C TYR A 280 4.08 11.60 3.20
N THR A 281 5.20 12.23 3.52
CA THR A 281 5.29 13.17 4.66
C THR A 281 4.43 14.41 4.43
N VAL A 282 4.51 15.02 3.25
CA VAL A 282 3.69 16.18 2.84
C VAL A 282 2.20 15.83 2.85
N SER A 283 1.84 14.59 2.50
CA SER A 283 0.45 14.13 2.56
C SER A 283 0.01 13.83 3.99
N LEU A 284 0.89 13.23 4.80
CA LEU A 284 0.56 12.74 6.14
C LEU A 284 0.29 13.87 7.14
N VAL A 285 1.15 14.90 7.15
CA VAL A 285 1.07 15.98 8.16
C VAL A 285 -0.28 16.69 8.13
N PRO A 286 -0.78 17.18 6.98
CA PRO A 286 -2.11 17.77 6.92
C PRO A 286 -3.22 16.76 7.19
N ASN A 287 -3.11 15.51 6.70
CA ASN A 287 -4.13 14.50 6.95
C ASN A 287 -4.30 14.25 8.45
N LEU A 288 -3.21 14.09 9.22
CA LEU A 288 -3.25 13.94 10.68
C LEU A 288 -3.89 15.15 11.35
N TYR A 289 -3.52 16.36 10.95
CA TYR A 289 -4.13 17.59 11.48
C TYR A 289 -5.65 17.60 11.29
N TYR A 290 -6.13 17.31 10.07
CA TYR A 290 -7.56 17.29 9.79
C TYR A 290 -8.29 16.12 10.46
N VAL A 291 -7.66 14.96 10.60
CA VAL A 291 -8.21 13.83 11.39
C VAL A 291 -8.47 14.31 12.80
N MET A 292 -7.46 14.86 13.49
CA MET A 292 -7.61 15.36 14.86
C MET A 292 -8.69 16.45 14.97
N LYS A 293 -8.72 17.37 14.00
CA LYS A 293 -9.70 18.47 13.96
C LYS A 293 -11.15 17.98 13.85
N TYR A 294 -11.42 17.02 12.96
CA TYR A 294 -12.79 16.57 12.70
C TYR A 294 -13.27 15.46 13.63
N THR A 295 -12.38 14.60 14.09
CA THR A 295 -12.76 13.52 15.01
C THR A 295 -12.65 13.90 16.47
N GLY A 296 -11.99 15.01 16.82
CA GLY A 296 -11.70 15.40 18.20
C GLY A 296 -10.69 14.47 18.90
N THR A 297 -10.05 13.57 18.15
CA THR A 297 -9.08 12.62 18.70
C THR A 297 -7.79 13.35 19.07
N LYS A 298 -7.29 13.16 20.29
CA LYS A 298 -6.01 13.70 20.72
C LYS A 298 -4.86 12.79 20.25
N PHE A 299 -3.74 13.39 19.90
CA PHE A 299 -2.56 12.63 19.46
C PHE A 299 -2.00 11.83 20.65
N ASN A 300 -2.06 10.52 20.55
CA ASN A 300 -1.58 9.62 21.61
C ASN A 300 -0.21 9.03 21.22
N TRP A 301 0.86 9.81 21.46
CA TRP A 301 2.24 9.40 21.16
C TRP A 301 2.61 8.04 21.74
N ARG A 302 2.14 7.79 22.95
CA ARG A 302 2.52 6.58 23.69
C ARG A 302 1.97 5.32 23.04
N ASP A 303 0.68 5.34 22.67
CA ASP A 303 0.02 4.14 22.15
C ASP A 303 0.23 3.96 20.64
N TRP A 304 0.40 5.07 19.89
CA TRP A 304 0.56 4.97 18.44
C TRP A 304 2.01 4.76 18.03
N LEU A 305 2.97 5.45 18.68
CA LEU A 305 4.36 5.47 18.23
C LEU A 305 5.31 4.79 19.21
N VAL A 306 5.26 5.16 20.52
CA VAL A 306 6.28 4.71 21.47
C VAL A 306 6.21 3.21 21.71
N ARG A 307 5.04 2.66 22.03
CA ARG A 307 4.88 1.24 22.31
C ARG A 307 5.19 0.35 21.09
N PRO A 308 4.60 0.57 19.90
CA PRO A 308 5.00 -0.17 18.70
C PRO A 308 6.46 0.09 18.32
N GLY A 309 6.98 1.30 18.52
CA GLY A 309 8.36 1.68 18.25
C GLY A 309 9.36 0.87 19.07
N ILE A 310 9.15 0.73 20.39
CA ILE A 310 10.01 -0.10 21.25
C ILE A 310 10.01 -1.55 20.78
N ALA A 311 8.83 -2.10 20.46
CA ALA A 311 8.72 -3.47 19.95
C ALA A 311 9.45 -3.64 18.61
N THR A 312 9.34 -2.65 17.72
CA THR A 312 10.03 -2.63 16.43
C THR A 312 11.53 -2.51 16.57
N LEU A 313 12.02 -1.67 17.49
CA LEU A 313 13.46 -1.53 17.74
C LEU A 313 14.05 -2.82 18.31
N ALA A 314 13.37 -3.48 19.24
CA ALA A 314 13.79 -4.78 19.76
C ALA A 314 13.87 -5.83 18.66
N MET A 315 12.85 -5.89 17.79
CA MET A 315 12.84 -6.76 16.61
C MET A 315 14.00 -6.42 15.66
N GLY A 316 14.18 -5.15 15.32
CA GLY A 316 15.25 -4.70 14.42
C GLY A 316 16.64 -5.02 14.95
N ALA A 317 16.87 -4.84 16.26
CA ALA A 317 18.13 -5.19 16.91
C ALA A 317 18.39 -6.70 16.87
N ALA A 318 17.38 -7.54 17.16
CA ALA A 318 17.51 -8.99 17.12
C ALA A 318 17.83 -9.48 15.70
N VAL A 319 17.11 -8.99 14.70
CA VAL A 319 17.33 -9.35 13.29
C VAL A 319 18.69 -8.85 12.81
N CYS A 320 19.08 -7.60 13.13
CA CYS A 320 20.39 -7.04 12.78
C CYS A 320 21.55 -7.85 13.39
N LEU A 321 21.39 -8.33 14.62
CA LEU A 321 22.39 -9.20 15.24
C LEU A 321 22.50 -10.53 14.51
N MET A 322 21.37 -11.14 14.14
CA MET A 322 21.36 -12.40 13.39
C MET A 322 22.04 -12.26 12.01
N THR A 323 21.74 -11.20 11.28
CA THR A 323 22.32 -10.97 9.94
C THR A 323 23.82 -10.71 9.98
N ARG A 324 24.38 -10.27 11.11
CA ARG A 324 25.84 -10.09 11.30
C ARG A 324 26.56 -11.37 11.68
N ILE A 325 25.88 -12.30 12.36
CA ILE A 325 26.48 -13.54 12.88
C ILE A 325 26.31 -14.67 11.88
N LEU A 326 25.18 -14.76 11.21
CA LEU A 326 24.84 -15.87 10.33
C LEU A 326 25.25 -15.56 8.88
N PRO A 327 25.88 -16.52 8.17
CA PRO A 327 26.12 -16.38 6.74
C PRO A 327 24.80 -16.39 5.97
N PHE A 328 24.77 -15.76 4.81
CA PHE A 328 23.57 -15.79 3.97
C PHE A 328 23.22 -17.24 3.56
N SER A 329 21.97 -17.60 3.83
CA SER A 329 21.34 -18.83 3.33
C SER A 329 19.84 -18.61 3.21
N ARG A 330 19.22 -19.15 2.15
CA ARG A 330 17.76 -19.01 1.95
C ARG A 330 16.94 -19.50 3.14
N LEU A 331 17.35 -20.63 3.76
CA LEU A 331 16.66 -21.15 4.95
C LEU A 331 16.87 -20.26 6.17
N LEU A 332 18.07 -19.71 6.35
CA LEU A 332 18.36 -18.80 7.47
C LEU A 332 17.58 -17.49 7.33
N THR A 333 17.42 -16.96 6.12
CA THR A 333 16.59 -15.76 5.88
C THR A 333 15.13 -15.96 6.31
N ILE A 334 14.56 -17.15 6.02
CA ILE A 334 13.22 -17.49 6.53
C ILE A 334 13.20 -17.52 8.07
N GLY A 335 14.26 -18.10 8.66
CA GLY A 335 14.45 -18.13 10.11
C GLY A 335 14.56 -16.73 10.72
N GLU A 336 15.32 -15.83 10.10
CA GLU A 336 15.47 -14.43 10.52
C GLU A 336 14.13 -13.69 10.51
N VAL A 337 13.32 -13.86 9.47
CA VAL A 337 11.96 -13.30 9.39
C VAL A 337 11.07 -13.89 10.48
N ALA A 338 11.11 -15.21 10.70
CA ALA A 338 10.29 -15.88 11.72
C ALA A 338 10.66 -15.40 13.14
N VAL A 339 11.96 -15.30 13.43
CA VAL A 339 12.46 -14.77 14.72
C VAL A 339 12.07 -13.30 14.86
N GLY A 340 12.21 -12.49 13.80
CA GLY A 340 11.77 -11.09 13.81
C GLY A 340 10.29 -10.96 14.18
N ILE A 341 9.41 -11.74 13.56
CA ILE A 341 7.98 -11.76 13.87
C ILE A 341 7.75 -12.19 15.34
N ALA A 342 8.42 -13.25 15.80
CA ALA A 342 8.27 -13.74 17.16
C ALA A 342 8.70 -12.69 18.19
N VAL A 343 9.88 -12.08 18.01
CA VAL A 343 10.38 -11.01 18.89
C VAL A 343 9.43 -9.81 18.89
N PHE A 344 8.95 -9.40 17.72
CA PHE A 344 7.99 -8.30 17.63
C PHE A 344 6.69 -8.61 18.39
N VAL A 345 6.09 -9.77 18.18
CA VAL A 345 4.82 -10.15 18.83
C VAL A 345 5.01 -10.22 20.36
N VAL A 346 6.08 -10.86 20.85
CA VAL A 346 6.36 -10.97 22.28
C VAL A 346 6.56 -9.57 22.90
N THR A 347 7.38 -8.73 22.28
CA THR A 347 7.64 -7.38 22.79
C THR A 347 6.43 -6.46 22.63
N ALA A 348 5.61 -6.61 21.60
CA ALA A 348 4.36 -5.85 21.41
C ALA A 348 3.31 -6.21 22.49
N ILE A 349 3.24 -7.47 22.91
CA ILE A 349 2.40 -7.90 24.05
C ILE A 349 2.94 -7.34 25.35
N TRP A 350 4.25 -7.41 25.58
CA TRP A 350 4.89 -6.91 26.79
C TRP A 350 4.76 -5.39 26.97
N THR A 351 4.96 -4.62 25.90
CA THR A 351 4.78 -3.16 25.87
C THR A 351 3.31 -2.73 25.86
N LYS A 352 2.37 -3.68 25.80
CA LYS A 352 0.93 -3.42 25.60
C LYS A 352 0.62 -2.67 24.30
N ALA A 353 1.50 -2.77 23.31
CA ALA A 353 1.22 -2.33 21.95
C ALA A 353 0.11 -3.16 21.30
N LEU A 354 0.04 -4.46 21.61
CA LEU A 354 -1.07 -5.38 21.34
C LEU A 354 -1.76 -5.72 22.65
N THR A 355 -3.08 -5.43 22.75
CA THR A 355 -3.87 -5.77 23.95
C THR A 355 -4.73 -7.02 23.68
N LYS A 356 -5.09 -7.73 24.76
CA LYS A 356 -6.01 -8.89 24.67
C LYS A 356 -7.38 -8.52 24.10
N GLU A 357 -7.79 -7.27 24.27
CA GLU A 357 -9.04 -6.73 23.70
C GLU A 357 -8.99 -6.62 22.19
N ASP A 358 -7.83 -6.22 21.64
CA ASP A 358 -7.61 -6.17 20.20
C ASP A 358 -7.77 -7.57 19.57
N LEU A 359 -7.14 -8.57 20.17
CA LEU A 359 -7.23 -9.97 19.74
C LEU A 359 -8.67 -10.51 19.82
N ASN A 360 -9.41 -10.15 20.85
CA ASN A 360 -10.82 -10.56 21.02
C ASN A 360 -11.75 -9.87 20.01
N THR A 361 -11.45 -8.65 19.60
CA THR A 361 -12.23 -7.93 18.56
C THR A 361 -12.14 -8.64 17.21
N PHE A 362 -10.97 -9.16 16.85
CA PHE A 362 -10.80 -9.99 15.64
C PHE A 362 -11.54 -11.33 15.75
N ARG A 363 -11.62 -11.92 16.95
CA ARG A 363 -12.29 -13.23 17.18
C ARG A 363 -13.81 -13.11 17.19
N ARG A 364 -14.37 -11.99 17.67
CA ARG A 364 -15.83 -11.76 17.74
C ARG A 364 -16.50 -11.48 16.39
N LYS A 365 -15.77 -10.97 15.40
CA LYS A 365 -16.27 -10.76 14.04
C LYS A 365 -16.35 -12.05 13.19
N ARG A 366 -15.94 -13.20 13.73
CA ARG A 366 -15.95 -14.49 13.04
C ARG A 366 -17.15 -15.39 13.44
N LYS A 367 -18.02 -14.92 14.33
CA LYS A 367 -19.33 -15.49 14.62
C LYS A 367 -20.43 -14.55 14.12
#